data_ece1a6a0a8d04d418cf3ca27aa1c7959
#
_entry.id   ece1a6a0a8d04d418cf3ca27aa1c7959
#
_cell.length_a   1.000
_cell.length_b   1.000
_cell.length_c   1.000
_cell.angle_alpha   90.00
_cell.angle_beta   90.00
_cell.angle_gamma   90.00
#
_symmetry.space_group_name_H-M   'P 1'
#
loop_
_entity.id
_entity.type
_entity.pdbx_description
1 polymer ?
#
loop_
_entity_poly.entity_id
_entity_poly.type
_entity_poly.pdbx_seq_one_letter_code
_entity_poly.pdbx_strand_id
1 'polypeptide(L)'
;MKTDESAQVVPDPYPALPIERGPHGRGVGRWVVQEKHRYLARYLDATREAQKKFKQRVLIDPFCGPGRIQVEGESFTRDGGSVAAYRQSVESGAPFTKLLVGDIEGKRVHANELRLKAAGATVQSFVGPAEETVSAMTKAVPFGALALAYIDPYNLEFLSFSIIERLARLQYVDFAVHFSLMDLTRNIDMELDPKRDRFDHALPGWRLAAPTNELSKSSLPAWFFDTWCKAVQALGFKISGQMPLITDGKGRSIYRLVFFSRHPLPDRIWNDIARSANLDLFASY
;
A
#
# COMPACT_ATOMS: atom_id res chain seq x y z
N MET A 1 -9.55 25.99 -11.40
CA MET A 1 -9.00 24.85 -10.67
C MET A 1 -8.08 25.40 -9.57
N LYS A 2 -8.59 25.61 -8.37
CA LYS A 2 -7.75 25.98 -7.23
C LYS A 2 -7.10 24.67 -6.77
N THR A 3 -5.81 24.54 -7.04
CA THR A 3 -4.97 23.53 -6.43
C THR A 3 -5.10 23.70 -4.92
N ASP A 4 -5.41 22.62 -4.22
CA ASP A 4 -5.40 22.59 -2.76
C ASP A 4 -3.94 22.71 -2.28
N GLU A 5 -3.40 23.92 -2.40
CA GLU A 5 -2.04 24.30 -1.95
C GLU A 5 -1.97 24.43 -0.43
N SER A 6 -3.08 24.23 0.29
CA SER A 6 -3.19 24.48 1.72
C SER A 6 -2.87 23.27 2.61
N ALA A 7 -2.50 22.12 2.07
CA ALA A 7 -1.91 21.07 2.89
C ALA A 7 -0.55 21.58 3.38
N GLN A 8 -0.49 21.98 4.63
CA GLN A 8 0.70 22.56 5.28
C GLN A 8 1.90 21.65 5.04
N VAL A 9 2.82 22.11 4.19
CA VAL A 9 4.04 21.34 3.87
C VAL A 9 4.87 21.25 5.14
N VAL A 10 4.93 20.06 5.72
CA VAL A 10 5.75 19.80 6.90
C VAL A 10 7.21 19.73 6.45
N PRO A 11 8.11 20.58 6.97
CA PRO A 11 9.54 20.53 6.65
C PRO A 11 10.13 19.15 6.98
N ASP A 12 11.08 18.69 6.15
CA ASP A 12 11.83 17.47 6.45
C ASP A 12 12.79 17.72 7.61
N PRO A 13 12.67 17.00 8.75
CA PRO A 13 13.59 17.17 9.87
C PRO A 13 15.02 16.68 9.55
N TYR A 14 15.19 15.91 8.47
CA TYR A 14 16.46 15.32 8.07
C TYR A 14 16.71 15.46 6.55
N PRO A 15 16.89 16.69 6.04
CA PRO A 15 16.97 16.94 4.59
C PRO A 15 18.19 16.31 3.90
N ALA A 16 19.21 15.90 4.66
CA ALA A 16 20.41 15.22 4.15
C ALA A 16 20.21 13.71 3.96
N LEU A 17 19.12 13.14 4.51
CA LEU A 17 18.84 11.71 4.37
C LEU A 17 18.19 11.38 3.01
N PRO A 18 18.26 10.12 2.56
CA PRO A 18 17.63 9.69 1.31
C PRO A 18 16.15 10.10 1.21
N ILE A 19 15.73 10.47 0.01
CA ILE A 19 14.33 10.73 -0.37
C ILE A 19 13.98 9.88 -1.58
N GLU A 20 12.71 9.48 -1.72
CA GLU A 20 12.23 8.78 -2.90
C GLU A 20 12.01 9.76 -4.05
N ARG A 21 12.64 9.49 -5.19
CA ARG A 21 12.57 10.34 -6.40
C ARG A 21 11.92 9.64 -7.59
N GLY A 22 11.43 8.41 -7.39
CA GLY A 22 10.89 7.62 -8.49
C GLY A 22 11.94 7.19 -9.52
N PRO A 23 11.53 6.45 -10.54
CA PRO A 23 12.40 6.07 -11.64
C PRO A 23 12.92 7.32 -12.35
N HIS A 24 14.20 7.31 -12.68
CA HIS A 24 14.90 8.42 -13.36
C HIS A 24 15.13 9.71 -12.55
N GLY A 25 14.86 9.71 -11.22
CA GLY A 25 15.19 10.84 -10.34
C GLY A 25 14.38 12.12 -10.55
N ARG A 26 13.29 12.07 -11.33
CA ARG A 26 12.45 13.25 -11.66
C ARG A 26 11.39 13.56 -10.61
N GLY A 27 11.20 12.69 -9.67
CA GLY A 27 10.12 12.71 -8.71
C GLY A 27 9.10 11.59 -8.95
N VAL A 28 8.33 11.29 -7.91
CA VAL A 28 7.17 10.39 -8.01
C VAL A 28 5.99 11.14 -8.64
N GLY A 29 5.10 10.43 -9.30
CA GLY A 29 3.92 11.06 -9.89
C GLY A 29 3.01 11.70 -8.84
N ARG A 30 2.32 12.77 -9.19
CA ARG A 30 1.38 13.50 -8.31
C ARG A 30 0.28 12.61 -7.75
N TRP A 31 -0.12 11.56 -8.47
CA TRP A 31 -1.11 10.58 -8.04
C TRP A 31 -0.76 9.87 -6.72
N VAL A 32 0.53 9.82 -6.34
CA VAL A 32 0.95 9.24 -5.05
C VAL A 32 0.30 10.00 -3.89
N VAL A 33 0.32 11.32 -3.91
CA VAL A 33 -0.26 12.15 -2.86
C VAL A 33 -1.76 12.37 -3.07
N GLN A 34 -2.14 12.73 -4.30
CA GLN A 34 -3.51 13.13 -4.63
C GLN A 34 -4.52 12.00 -4.56
N GLU A 35 -4.09 10.75 -4.76
CA GLU A 35 -4.97 9.59 -4.73
C GLU A 35 -4.55 8.58 -3.66
N LYS A 36 -3.37 8.01 -3.78
CA LYS A 36 -2.89 6.92 -2.95
C LYS A 36 -2.88 7.27 -1.45
N HIS A 37 -2.21 8.36 -1.06
CA HIS A 37 -2.19 8.80 0.34
C HIS A 37 -3.56 9.31 0.80
N ARG A 38 -4.34 9.92 -0.10
CA ARG A 38 -5.69 10.43 0.20
C ARG A 38 -6.65 9.32 0.60
N TYR A 39 -6.68 8.18 -0.11
CA TYR A 39 -7.52 7.04 0.27
C TYR A 39 -7.15 6.50 1.65
N LEU A 40 -5.86 6.36 1.92
CA LEU A 40 -5.37 5.91 3.22
C LEU A 40 -5.75 6.88 4.33
N ALA A 41 -5.55 8.17 4.13
CA ALA A 41 -5.90 9.22 5.09
C ALA A 41 -7.41 9.22 5.41
N ARG A 42 -8.27 9.17 4.39
CA ARG A 42 -9.73 9.09 4.57
C ARG A 42 -10.14 7.82 5.33
N TYR A 43 -9.49 6.69 5.05
CA TYR A 43 -9.76 5.45 5.78
C TYR A 43 -9.41 5.56 7.25
N LEU A 44 -8.24 6.09 7.59
CA LEU A 44 -7.80 6.29 8.97
C LEU A 44 -8.74 7.22 9.73
N ASP A 45 -9.16 8.32 9.11
CA ASP A 45 -10.11 9.26 9.72
C ASP A 45 -11.48 8.63 9.94
N ALA A 46 -12.04 7.99 8.92
CA ALA A 46 -13.39 7.42 9.00
C ALA A 46 -13.47 6.22 9.98
N THR A 47 -12.38 5.49 10.20
CA THR A 47 -12.34 4.34 11.11
C THR A 47 -11.88 4.69 12.52
N ARG A 48 -11.49 5.93 12.81
CA ARG A 48 -10.88 6.35 14.09
C ARG A 48 -11.64 5.90 15.34
N GLU A 49 -12.98 6.01 15.34
CA GLU A 49 -13.78 5.62 16.52
C GLU A 49 -13.80 4.09 16.74
N ALA A 50 -13.76 3.32 15.67
CA ALA A 50 -13.62 1.87 15.77
C ALA A 50 -12.20 1.48 16.23
N GLN A 51 -11.18 2.18 15.74
CA GLN A 51 -9.79 1.95 16.10
C GLN A 51 -9.51 2.27 17.59
N LYS A 52 -10.15 3.27 18.18
CA LYS A 52 -10.02 3.63 19.60
C LYS A 52 -10.44 2.52 20.56
N LYS A 53 -11.25 1.56 20.11
CA LYS A 53 -11.65 0.39 20.91
C LYS A 53 -10.49 -0.57 21.15
N PHE A 54 -9.42 -0.48 20.38
CA PHE A 54 -8.22 -1.29 20.53
C PHE A 54 -7.15 -0.52 21.30
N LYS A 55 -6.61 -1.13 22.37
CA LYS A 55 -5.52 -0.53 23.15
C LYS A 55 -4.24 -0.37 22.32
N GLN A 56 -4.01 -1.32 21.43
CA GLN A 56 -2.84 -1.37 20.54
C GLN A 56 -3.29 -1.26 19.08
N ARG A 57 -2.73 -0.32 18.34
CA ARG A 57 -2.96 -0.08 16.92
C ARG A 57 -1.62 -0.08 16.20
N VAL A 58 -1.45 -0.96 15.25
CA VAL A 58 -0.16 -1.20 14.59
C VAL A 58 -0.27 -0.91 13.10
N LEU A 59 0.64 -0.09 12.58
CA LEU A 59 0.87 0.00 11.15
C LEU A 59 2.00 -0.96 10.78
N ILE A 60 1.80 -1.77 9.73
CA ILE A 60 2.81 -2.66 9.15
C ILE A 60 3.06 -2.21 7.71
N ASP A 61 4.27 -1.76 7.42
CA ASP A 61 4.70 -1.30 6.09
C ASP A 61 6.03 -1.98 5.72
N PRO A 62 6.00 -3.13 5.04
CA PRO A 62 7.20 -3.85 4.65
C PRO A 62 7.92 -3.25 3.43
N PHE A 63 7.41 -2.14 2.88
CA PHE A 63 7.95 -1.42 1.73
C PHE A 63 8.08 0.08 2.02
N CYS A 64 8.51 0.44 3.21
CA CYS A 64 8.37 1.77 3.79
C CYS A 64 9.12 2.89 3.03
N GLY A 65 10.09 2.53 2.20
CA GLY A 65 10.95 3.50 1.55
C GLY A 65 11.67 4.42 2.56
N PRO A 66 12.16 5.58 2.15
CA PRO A 66 12.87 6.49 3.04
C PRO A 66 11.95 7.37 3.90
N GLY A 67 10.62 7.25 3.78
CA GLY A 67 9.65 8.07 4.52
C GLY A 67 9.49 9.50 4.02
N ARG A 68 10.15 9.86 2.92
CA ARG A 68 10.04 11.17 2.27
C ARG A 68 10.09 10.98 0.76
N ILE A 69 9.25 11.72 0.05
CA ILE A 69 9.13 11.66 -1.41
C ILE A 69 9.32 13.04 -2.03
N GLN A 70 9.95 13.08 -3.20
CA GLN A 70 9.94 14.23 -4.10
C GLN A 70 8.83 14.02 -5.12
N VAL A 71 7.83 14.90 -5.18
CA VAL A 71 6.78 14.85 -6.18
C VAL A 71 7.22 15.60 -7.43
N GLU A 72 6.91 15.06 -8.60
CA GLU A 72 7.26 15.67 -9.89
C GLU A 72 6.64 17.07 -10.01
N GLY A 73 7.49 18.06 -10.31
CA GLY A 73 7.11 19.47 -10.47
C GLY A 73 6.94 20.24 -9.16
N GLU A 74 7.20 19.64 -7.99
CA GLU A 74 7.23 20.37 -6.72
C GLU A 74 8.67 20.74 -6.32
N SER A 75 8.84 21.91 -5.71
CA SER A 75 10.16 22.38 -5.21
C SER A 75 10.47 21.89 -3.79
N PHE A 76 9.53 21.24 -3.13
CA PHE A 76 9.63 20.72 -1.77
C PHE A 76 9.33 19.21 -1.75
N THR A 77 9.67 18.57 -0.64
CA THR A 77 9.38 17.15 -0.43
C THR A 77 8.14 16.96 0.44
N ARG A 78 7.48 15.81 0.30
CA ARG A 78 6.30 15.41 1.09
C ARG A 78 6.58 14.15 1.90
N ASP A 79 5.76 13.89 2.91
CA ASP A 79 5.83 12.64 3.67
C ASP A 79 5.59 11.43 2.76
N GLY A 80 6.37 10.36 2.96
CA GLY A 80 6.15 9.05 2.36
C GLY A 80 5.02 8.29 3.07
N GLY A 81 4.62 7.14 2.53
CA GLY A 81 3.41 6.41 2.93
C GLY A 81 3.28 6.19 4.43
N SER A 82 4.26 5.58 5.09
CA SER A 82 4.23 5.30 6.53
C SER A 82 4.22 6.55 7.41
N VAL A 83 4.98 7.60 7.02
CA VAL A 83 5.02 8.87 7.77
C VAL A 83 3.70 9.62 7.62
N ALA A 84 3.15 9.69 6.40
CA ALA A 84 1.85 10.29 6.13
C ALA A 84 0.72 9.57 6.90
N ALA A 85 0.73 8.23 6.90
CA ALA A 85 -0.24 7.42 7.65
C ALA A 85 -0.15 7.67 9.15
N TYR A 86 1.06 7.75 9.71
CA TYR A 86 1.23 8.04 11.13
C TYR A 86 0.68 9.41 11.50
N ARG A 87 1.06 10.48 10.78
CA ARG A 87 0.56 11.83 11.03
C ARG A 87 -0.96 11.89 10.95
N GLN A 88 -1.53 11.30 9.91
CA GLN A 88 -2.99 11.23 9.79
C GLN A 88 -3.65 10.50 10.96
N SER A 89 -3.06 9.42 11.46
CA SER A 89 -3.59 8.72 12.63
C SER A 89 -3.58 9.58 13.91
N VAL A 90 -2.56 10.43 14.07
CA VAL A 90 -2.47 11.41 15.16
C VAL A 90 -3.54 12.49 15.01
N GLU A 91 -3.66 13.09 13.83
CA GLU A 91 -4.65 14.12 13.49
C GLU A 91 -6.09 13.62 13.70
N SER A 92 -6.37 12.38 13.32
CA SER A 92 -7.66 11.73 13.52
C SER A 92 -7.93 11.36 14.99
N GLY A 93 -6.97 11.54 15.90
CA GLY A 93 -7.10 11.24 17.34
C GLY A 93 -7.10 9.74 17.66
N ALA A 94 -6.63 8.89 16.73
CA ALA A 94 -6.45 7.44 16.93
C ALA A 94 -5.04 7.01 16.50
N PRO A 95 -3.96 7.55 17.12
CA PRO A 95 -2.59 7.31 16.68
C PRO A 95 -2.23 5.84 16.72
N PHE A 96 -1.44 5.40 15.74
CA PHE A 96 -0.79 4.10 15.82
C PHE A 96 0.13 4.06 17.04
N THR A 97 -0.02 3.02 17.86
CA THR A 97 0.78 2.84 19.09
C THR A 97 2.14 2.22 18.79
N LYS A 98 2.28 1.58 17.62
CA LYS A 98 3.52 0.99 17.12
C LYS A 98 3.52 0.95 15.60
N LEU A 99 4.68 1.22 14.99
CA LEU A 99 4.90 1.04 13.56
C LEU A 99 5.98 -0.01 13.35
N LEU A 100 5.72 -0.93 12.42
CA LEU A 100 6.63 -1.96 11.95
C LEU A 100 6.95 -1.63 10.51
N VAL A 101 8.16 -1.16 10.23
CA VAL A 101 8.54 -0.66 8.91
C VAL A 101 9.72 -1.44 8.36
N GLY A 102 9.73 -1.73 7.07
CA GLY A 102 10.79 -2.48 6.42
C GLY A 102 11.07 -2.01 5.00
N ASP A 103 12.28 -2.23 4.57
CA ASP A 103 12.74 -2.05 3.18
C ASP A 103 13.99 -2.92 2.97
N ILE A 104 14.27 -3.30 1.74
CA ILE A 104 15.47 -4.06 1.40
C ILE A 104 16.75 -3.23 1.64
N GLU A 105 16.67 -1.91 1.52
CA GLU A 105 17.80 -1.00 1.69
C GLU A 105 17.86 -0.41 3.10
N GLY A 106 18.87 -0.81 3.88
CA GLY A 106 19.05 -0.32 5.25
C GLY A 106 19.11 1.21 5.39
N LYS A 107 19.66 1.93 4.40
CA LYS A 107 19.69 3.41 4.39
C LYS A 107 18.29 4.01 4.30
N ARG A 108 17.38 3.39 3.54
CA ARG A 108 15.99 3.82 3.41
C ARG A 108 15.23 3.56 4.70
N VAL A 109 15.38 2.37 5.28
CA VAL A 109 14.80 2.01 6.58
C VAL A 109 15.25 2.99 7.66
N HIS A 110 16.55 3.27 7.76
CA HIS A 110 17.10 4.21 8.74
C HIS A 110 16.51 5.62 8.59
N ALA A 111 16.43 6.12 7.35
CA ALA A 111 15.85 7.43 7.08
C ALA A 111 14.36 7.50 7.47
N ASN A 112 13.58 6.45 7.17
CA ASN A 112 12.18 6.34 7.54
C ASN A 112 12.01 6.32 9.06
N GLU A 113 12.77 5.49 9.76
CA GLU A 113 12.74 5.36 11.22
C GLU A 113 13.00 6.70 11.91
N LEU A 114 14.03 7.45 11.47
CA LEU A 114 14.34 8.76 12.05
C LEU A 114 13.19 9.76 11.85
N ARG A 115 12.60 9.80 10.66
CA ARG A 115 11.46 10.69 10.35
C ARG A 115 10.21 10.34 11.17
N LEU A 116 9.92 9.05 11.32
CA LEU A 116 8.82 8.58 12.17
C LEU A 116 9.07 8.91 13.64
N LYS A 117 10.28 8.70 14.16
CA LYS A 117 10.65 9.07 15.53
C LYS A 117 10.54 10.58 15.77
N ALA A 118 10.98 11.40 14.81
CA ALA A 118 10.83 12.86 14.87
C ALA A 118 9.35 13.29 14.85
N ALA A 119 8.47 12.51 14.25
CA ALA A 119 7.01 12.72 14.32
C ALA A 119 6.38 12.22 15.64
N GLY A 120 7.15 11.57 16.54
CA GLY A 120 6.68 11.04 17.82
C GLY A 120 6.25 9.57 17.79
N ALA A 121 6.54 8.83 16.72
CA ALA A 121 6.14 7.44 16.59
C ALA A 121 7.03 6.47 17.39
N THR A 122 6.42 5.40 17.92
CA THR A 122 7.13 4.20 18.37
C THR A 122 7.35 3.27 17.19
N VAL A 123 8.59 3.07 16.79
CA VAL A 123 8.99 2.36 15.57
C VAL A 123 9.87 1.17 15.88
N GLN A 124 9.63 0.09 15.16
CA GLN A 124 10.55 -1.04 15.04
C GLN A 124 10.82 -1.27 13.55
N SER A 125 12.07 -1.26 13.17
CA SER A 125 12.52 -1.34 11.78
C SER A 125 13.12 -2.71 11.45
N PHE A 126 13.01 -3.10 10.17
CA PHE A 126 13.46 -4.37 9.63
C PHE A 126 14.18 -4.13 8.30
N VAL A 127 15.36 -4.69 8.12
CA VAL A 127 16.14 -4.57 6.89
C VAL A 127 16.20 -5.92 6.20
N GLY A 128 15.82 -5.97 4.93
CA GLY A 128 15.82 -7.16 4.09
C GLY A 128 14.59 -7.28 3.21
N PRO A 129 14.54 -8.30 2.35
CA PRO A 129 13.37 -8.57 1.53
C PRO A 129 12.09 -8.72 2.38
N ALA A 130 10.99 -8.16 1.90
CA ALA A 130 9.73 -8.14 2.65
C ALA A 130 9.23 -9.55 3.02
N GLU A 131 9.38 -10.52 2.12
CA GLU A 131 8.99 -11.92 2.36
C GLU A 131 9.81 -12.61 3.45
N GLU A 132 11.04 -12.17 3.69
CA GLU A 132 11.89 -12.69 4.77
C GLU A 132 11.57 -12.00 6.11
N THR A 133 11.41 -10.69 6.08
CA THR A 133 11.21 -9.86 7.28
C THR A 133 9.80 -9.91 7.85
N VAL A 134 8.79 -10.17 7.02
CA VAL A 134 7.37 -10.17 7.42
C VAL A 134 7.06 -11.13 8.58
N SER A 135 7.77 -12.24 8.68
CA SER A 135 7.61 -13.19 9.80
C SER A 135 7.99 -12.58 11.13
N ALA A 136 9.09 -11.82 11.17
CA ALA A 136 9.53 -11.09 12.35
C ALA A 136 8.57 -9.91 12.66
N MET A 137 8.09 -9.21 11.64
CA MET A 137 7.06 -8.17 11.79
C MET A 137 5.78 -8.73 12.41
N THR A 138 5.28 -9.86 11.90
CA THR A 138 4.07 -10.52 12.43
C THR A 138 4.23 -10.87 13.92
N LYS A 139 5.38 -11.41 14.31
CA LYS A 139 5.69 -11.73 15.72
C LYS A 139 5.81 -10.50 16.61
N ALA A 140 6.16 -9.35 16.03
CA ALA A 140 6.32 -8.10 16.76
C ALA A 140 4.98 -7.36 17.02
N VAL A 141 3.88 -7.83 16.42
CA VAL A 141 2.53 -7.29 16.67
C VAL A 141 2.06 -7.78 18.06
N PRO A 142 1.66 -6.88 18.96
CA PRO A 142 1.14 -7.26 20.26
C PRO A 142 -0.16 -8.08 20.15
N PHE A 143 -0.34 -9.03 21.03
CA PHE A 143 -1.58 -9.82 21.09
C PHE A 143 -2.81 -8.92 21.25
N GLY A 144 -3.85 -9.17 20.46
CA GLY A 144 -5.09 -8.39 20.48
C GLY A 144 -4.99 -6.99 19.85
N ALA A 145 -3.86 -6.64 19.25
CA ALA A 145 -3.72 -5.39 18.52
C ALA A 145 -4.53 -5.40 17.22
N LEU A 146 -5.09 -4.24 16.86
CA LEU A 146 -5.58 -4.00 15.50
C LEU A 146 -4.40 -3.60 14.61
N ALA A 147 -4.16 -4.34 13.55
CA ALA A 147 -3.13 -4.04 12.57
C ALA A 147 -3.73 -3.52 11.25
N LEU A 148 -3.08 -2.54 10.65
CA LEU A 148 -3.26 -2.16 9.26
C LEU A 148 -1.99 -2.53 8.50
N ALA A 149 -2.10 -3.47 7.57
CA ALA A 149 -1.03 -3.85 6.67
C ALA A 149 -1.13 -2.98 5.40
N TYR A 150 -0.20 -2.05 5.25
CA TYR A 150 -0.05 -1.18 4.10
C TYR A 150 1.01 -1.78 3.18
N ILE A 151 0.57 -2.45 2.12
CA ILE A 151 1.43 -3.23 1.22
C ILE A 151 1.59 -2.47 -0.08
N ASP A 152 2.73 -1.81 -0.24
CA ASP A 152 3.03 -0.90 -1.34
C ASP A 152 4.33 -1.26 -2.06
N PRO A 153 4.39 -2.42 -2.71
CA PRO A 153 5.58 -2.84 -3.44
C PRO A 153 5.82 -1.95 -4.66
N TYR A 154 7.08 -1.84 -5.08
CA TYR A 154 7.48 -1.08 -6.27
C TYR A 154 6.84 -1.65 -7.56
N ASN A 155 6.76 -2.96 -7.67
CA ASN A 155 6.12 -3.68 -8.77
C ASN A 155 5.50 -5.00 -8.27
N LEU A 156 4.85 -5.75 -9.17
CA LEU A 156 4.15 -6.98 -8.84
C LEU A 156 5.11 -8.11 -8.41
N GLU A 157 6.33 -8.14 -8.89
CA GLU A 157 7.37 -9.11 -8.53
C GLU A 157 7.62 -9.16 -7.02
N PHE A 158 7.56 -7.99 -6.35
CA PHE A 158 7.76 -7.91 -4.90
C PHE A 158 6.50 -8.12 -4.08
N LEU A 159 5.32 -8.24 -4.70
CA LEU A 159 4.07 -8.57 -4.03
C LEU A 159 3.98 -10.09 -3.77
N SER A 160 4.91 -10.65 -2.99
CA SER A 160 4.85 -12.07 -2.66
C SER A 160 3.57 -12.40 -1.87
N PHE A 161 2.82 -13.42 -2.33
CA PHE A 161 1.61 -13.88 -1.65
C PHE A 161 1.90 -14.38 -0.24
N SER A 162 3.11 -14.88 0.01
CA SER A 162 3.57 -15.30 1.34
C SER A 162 3.55 -14.17 2.38
N ILE A 163 3.70 -12.91 1.95
CA ILE A 163 3.57 -11.74 2.83
C ILE A 163 2.13 -11.65 3.36
N ILE A 164 1.16 -11.78 2.45
CA ILE A 164 -0.27 -11.74 2.80
C ILE A 164 -0.63 -12.93 3.69
N GLU A 165 -0.20 -14.15 3.35
CA GLU A 165 -0.45 -15.36 4.15
C GLU A 165 0.09 -15.25 5.58
N ARG A 166 1.29 -14.68 5.76
CA ARG A 166 1.90 -14.52 7.08
C ARG A 166 1.16 -13.49 7.92
N LEU A 167 0.86 -12.34 7.35
CA LEU A 167 0.09 -11.28 8.03
C LEU A 167 -1.35 -11.69 8.28
N ALA A 168 -1.94 -12.53 7.43
CA ALA A 168 -3.27 -13.09 7.60
C ALA A 168 -3.43 -13.96 8.87
N ARG A 169 -2.33 -14.37 9.51
CA ARG A 169 -2.36 -15.09 10.79
C ARG A 169 -2.67 -14.18 11.98
N LEU A 170 -2.58 -12.87 11.81
CA LEU A 170 -2.98 -11.92 12.84
C LEU A 170 -4.50 -11.97 13.06
N GLN A 171 -4.91 -11.88 14.33
CA GLN A 171 -6.32 -11.96 14.70
C GLN A 171 -7.14 -10.80 14.11
N TYR A 172 -6.63 -9.58 14.22
CA TYR A 172 -7.27 -8.37 13.72
C TYR A 172 -6.31 -7.66 12.78
N VAL A 173 -6.55 -7.83 11.49
CA VAL A 173 -5.76 -7.18 10.45
C VAL A 173 -6.64 -6.77 9.27
N ASP A 174 -6.44 -5.53 8.84
CA ASP A 174 -6.95 -4.98 7.60
C ASP A 174 -5.79 -4.77 6.63
N PHE A 175 -6.06 -4.92 5.35
CA PHE A 175 -5.05 -4.76 4.31
C PHE A 175 -5.44 -3.65 3.35
N ALA A 176 -4.48 -2.78 3.03
CA ALA A 176 -4.50 -1.86 1.91
C ALA A 176 -3.35 -2.21 0.98
N VAL A 177 -3.64 -2.81 -0.17
CA VAL A 177 -2.65 -3.35 -1.10
C VAL A 177 -2.65 -2.58 -2.41
N HIS A 178 -1.48 -2.14 -2.85
CA HIS A 178 -1.26 -1.55 -4.16
C HIS A 178 -0.87 -2.65 -5.15
N PHE A 179 -1.86 -3.12 -5.89
CA PHE A 179 -1.66 -4.14 -6.91
C PHE A 179 -1.26 -3.49 -8.23
N SER A 180 -0.02 -3.73 -8.70
CA SER A 180 0.52 -3.11 -9.90
C SER A 180 -0.10 -3.69 -11.18
N LEU A 181 -1.12 -3.02 -11.72
CA LEU A 181 -1.73 -3.37 -13.00
C LEU A 181 -0.81 -3.04 -14.17
N MET A 182 -0.05 -1.95 -14.06
CA MET A 182 0.86 -1.53 -15.12
C MET A 182 1.96 -2.56 -15.35
N ASP A 183 2.55 -3.09 -14.27
CA ASP A 183 3.58 -4.11 -14.36
C ASP A 183 3.01 -5.42 -14.90
N LEU A 184 1.86 -5.84 -14.38
CA LEU A 184 1.14 -7.02 -14.84
C LEU A 184 0.84 -6.96 -16.35
N THR A 185 0.18 -5.89 -16.80
CA THR A 185 -0.25 -5.76 -18.21
C THR A 185 0.92 -5.71 -19.18
N ARG A 186 2.04 -5.10 -18.76
CA ARG A 186 3.22 -5.00 -19.62
C ARG A 186 4.01 -6.28 -19.78
N ASN A 187 4.00 -7.12 -18.75
CA ASN A 187 4.96 -8.21 -18.66
C ASN A 187 4.33 -9.62 -18.69
N ILE A 188 3.01 -9.77 -18.45
CA ILE A 188 2.40 -11.09 -18.27
C ILE A 188 2.61 -12.03 -19.44
N ASP A 189 2.60 -11.53 -20.68
CA ASP A 189 2.85 -12.34 -21.86
C ASP A 189 4.27 -12.93 -21.88
N MET A 190 5.25 -12.16 -21.42
CA MET A 190 6.64 -12.62 -21.30
C MET A 190 6.79 -13.62 -20.16
N GLU A 191 6.00 -13.48 -19.11
CA GLU A 191 6.04 -14.35 -17.95
C GLU A 191 5.35 -15.72 -18.19
N LEU A 192 4.76 -15.95 -19.37
CA LEU A 192 4.33 -17.29 -19.80
C LEU A 192 5.53 -18.19 -20.13
N ASP A 193 6.73 -17.63 -20.42
CA ASP A 193 7.96 -18.40 -20.58
C ASP A 193 8.33 -19.10 -19.25
N PRO A 194 8.46 -20.45 -19.22
CA PRO A 194 8.81 -21.19 -18.02
C PRO A 194 10.16 -20.82 -17.39
N LYS A 195 11.02 -20.13 -18.14
CA LYS A 195 12.32 -19.63 -17.64
C LYS A 195 12.20 -18.36 -16.80
N ARG A 196 11.01 -17.78 -16.73
CA ARG A 196 10.71 -16.56 -15.97
C ARG A 196 9.87 -16.92 -14.76
N ASP A 197 10.00 -16.15 -13.69
CA ASP A 197 9.37 -16.44 -12.41
C ASP A 197 8.88 -15.19 -11.65
N ARG A 198 8.98 -14.00 -12.26
CA ARG A 198 8.69 -12.72 -11.60
C ARG A 198 7.32 -12.67 -10.93
N PHE A 199 6.30 -13.30 -11.54
CA PHE A 199 4.94 -13.28 -10.99
C PHE A 199 4.58 -14.53 -10.19
N ASP A 200 5.49 -15.52 -10.08
CA ASP A 200 5.24 -16.74 -9.34
C ASP A 200 5.13 -16.51 -7.83
N HIS A 201 5.85 -15.50 -7.33
CA HIS A 201 5.72 -15.10 -5.92
C HIS A 201 4.38 -14.41 -5.63
N ALA A 202 3.86 -13.63 -6.60
CA ALA A 202 2.59 -12.91 -6.41
C ALA A 202 1.38 -13.85 -6.45
N LEU A 203 1.41 -14.87 -7.31
CA LEU A 203 0.36 -15.88 -7.43
C LEU A 203 0.99 -17.26 -7.72
N PRO A 204 1.37 -18.03 -6.69
CA PRO A 204 1.99 -19.32 -6.88
C PRO A 204 1.13 -20.28 -7.73
N GLY A 205 1.76 -20.92 -8.72
CA GLY A 205 1.08 -21.90 -9.59
C GLY A 205 0.20 -21.29 -10.69
N TRP A 206 0.19 -20.00 -10.87
CA TRP A 206 -0.69 -19.32 -11.83
C TRP A 206 -0.54 -19.82 -13.27
N ARG A 207 0.68 -20.17 -13.73
CA ARG A 207 0.90 -20.65 -15.10
C ARG A 207 0.18 -21.96 -15.39
N LEU A 208 0.14 -22.88 -14.40
CA LEU A 208 -0.56 -24.15 -14.54
C LEU A 208 -2.08 -23.98 -14.51
N ALA A 209 -2.56 -22.96 -13.79
CA ALA A 209 -3.97 -22.65 -13.67
C ALA A 209 -4.50 -21.76 -14.80
N ALA A 210 -3.62 -21.04 -15.50
CA ALA A 210 -4.01 -20.09 -16.54
C ALA A 210 -4.63 -20.83 -17.76
N PRO A 211 -5.88 -20.51 -18.14
CA PRO A 211 -6.54 -21.12 -19.28
C PRO A 211 -6.06 -20.48 -20.60
N THR A 212 -4.78 -20.62 -20.89
CA THR A 212 -4.10 -19.96 -22.04
C THR A 212 -4.64 -20.37 -23.40
N ASN A 213 -5.32 -21.52 -23.48
CA ASN A 213 -5.98 -21.98 -24.71
C ASN A 213 -7.36 -21.34 -24.92
N GLU A 214 -7.95 -20.74 -23.88
CA GLU A 214 -9.31 -20.19 -23.90
C GLU A 214 -9.33 -18.66 -23.81
N LEU A 215 -8.30 -18.09 -23.19
CA LEU A 215 -8.20 -16.64 -22.98
C LEU A 215 -7.35 -15.97 -24.05
N SER A 216 -7.82 -14.82 -24.52
CA SER A 216 -6.96 -13.92 -25.29
C SER A 216 -5.85 -13.37 -24.38
N LYS A 217 -4.72 -12.99 -24.98
CA LYS A 217 -3.61 -12.35 -24.25
C LYS A 217 -4.06 -11.08 -23.51
N SER A 218 -5.00 -10.34 -24.08
CA SER A 218 -5.54 -9.12 -23.46
C SER A 218 -6.41 -9.41 -22.23
N SER A 219 -6.96 -10.61 -22.09
CA SER A 219 -7.80 -11.03 -20.95
C SER A 219 -7.00 -11.63 -19.79
N LEU A 220 -5.76 -12.06 -20.06
CA LEU A 220 -4.90 -12.71 -19.08
C LEU A 220 -4.59 -11.85 -17.82
N PRO A 221 -4.33 -10.52 -17.94
CA PRO A 221 -4.15 -9.67 -16.76
C PRO A 221 -5.37 -9.63 -15.84
N ALA A 222 -6.57 -9.56 -16.42
CA ALA A 222 -7.81 -9.57 -15.63
C ALA A 222 -7.99 -10.91 -14.92
N TRP A 223 -7.80 -12.01 -15.62
CA TRP A 223 -7.85 -13.35 -15.05
C TRP A 223 -6.84 -13.54 -13.90
N PHE A 224 -5.60 -13.07 -14.07
CA PHE A 224 -4.56 -13.14 -13.03
C PHE A 224 -5.01 -12.38 -11.77
N PHE A 225 -5.47 -11.14 -11.95
CA PHE A 225 -5.95 -10.32 -10.85
C PHE A 225 -7.15 -10.95 -10.12
N ASP A 226 -8.13 -11.45 -10.86
CA ASP A 226 -9.30 -12.11 -10.29
C ASP A 226 -8.93 -13.40 -9.53
N THR A 227 -7.95 -14.15 -10.05
CA THR A 227 -7.44 -15.35 -9.39
C THR A 227 -6.66 -15.00 -8.12
N TRP A 228 -5.87 -13.94 -8.15
CA TRP A 228 -5.21 -13.41 -6.95
C TRP A 228 -6.25 -12.99 -5.90
N CYS A 229 -7.30 -12.30 -6.28
CA CYS A 229 -8.40 -11.95 -5.38
C CYS A 229 -9.06 -13.19 -4.76
N LYS A 230 -9.32 -14.25 -5.55
CA LYS A 230 -9.85 -15.52 -5.04
C LYS A 230 -8.90 -16.18 -4.04
N ALA A 231 -7.59 -16.13 -4.28
CA ALA A 231 -6.61 -16.65 -3.34
C ALA A 231 -6.64 -15.88 -2.00
N VAL A 232 -6.78 -14.55 -2.02
CA VAL A 232 -6.97 -13.74 -0.81
C VAL A 232 -8.27 -14.11 -0.09
N GLN A 233 -9.37 -14.30 -0.81
CA GLN A 233 -10.65 -14.71 -0.24
C GLN A 233 -10.57 -16.09 0.42
N ALA A 234 -9.78 -17.02 -0.12
CA ALA A 234 -9.53 -18.34 0.46
C ALA A 234 -8.85 -18.27 1.84
N LEU A 235 -8.16 -17.16 2.17
CA LEU A 235 -7.62 -16.89 3.52
C LEU A 235 -8.70 -16.38 4.51
N GLY A 236 -9.97 -16.32 4.10
CA GLY A 236 -11.09 -15.88 4.93
C GLY A 236 -11.31 -14.37 4.96
N PHE A 237 -10.76 -13.64 4.00
CA PHE A 237 -10.99 -12.19 3.86
C PHE A 237 -12.13 -11.90 2.90
N LYS A 238 -12.82 -10.80 3.16
CA LYS A 238 -13.72 -10.16 2.22
C LYS A 238 -12.97 -9.03 1.52
N ILE A 239 -12.90 -9.08 0.20
CA ILE A 239 -12.37 -8.01 -0.62
C ILE A 239 -13.46 -6.98 -0.87
N SER A 240 -13.15 -5.72 -0.71
CA SER A 240 -14.07 -4.61 -0.99
C SER A 240 -14.50 -4.59 -2.45
N GLY A 241 -15.79 -4.37 -2.68
CA GLY A 241 -16.36 -4.25 -4.02
C GLY A 241 -15.88 -3.01 -4.78
N GLN A 242 -15.38 -2.00 -4.06
CA GLN A 242 -14.79 -0.80 -4.64
C GLN A 242 -13.26 -0.88 -4.55
N MET A 243 -12.62 -0.95 -5.70
CA MET A 243 -11.16 -1.01 -5.85
C MET A 243 -10.72 0.15 -6.73
N PRO A 244 -10.38 1.32 -6.15
CA PRO A 244 -9.96 2.49 -6.92
C PRO A 244 -8.84 2.16 -7.90
N LEU A 245 -9.01 2.63 -9.13
CA LEU A 245 -8.00 2.54 -10.17
C LEU A 245 -7.18 3.84 -10.15
N ILE A 246 -5.93 3.73 -9.76
CA ILE A 246 -4.99 4.85 -9.78
C ILE A 246 -4.40 4.96 -11.18
N THR A 247 -4.51 6.15 -11.78
CA THR A 247 -4.01 6.43 -13.13
C THR A 247 -2.93 7.50 -13.11
N ASP A 248 -2.07 7.51 -14.12
CA ASP A 248 -1.14 8.62 -14.35
C ASP A 248 -1.86 9.81 -14.98
N GLY A 249 -1.15 10.95 -15.09
CA GLY A 249 -1.69 12.17 -15.71
C GLY A 249 -2.10 12.03 -17.19
N LYS A 250 -1.88 10.84 -17.80
CA LYS A 250 -2.29 10.49 -19.16
C LYS A 250 -3.42 9.45 -19.19
N GLY A 251 -4.03 9.16 -18.05
CA GLY A 251 -5.13 8.20 -17.91
C GLY A 251 -4.70 6.73 -18.00
N ARG A 252 -3.39 6.41 -17.96
CA ARG A 252 -2.93 5.01 -17.98
C ARG A 252 -3.06 4.40 -16.59
N SER A 253 -3.63 3.21 -16.52
CA SER A 253 -3.77 2.45 -15.27
C SER A 253 -2.39 2.09 -14.69
N ILE A 254 -2.14 2.47 -13.44
CA ILE A 254 -0.89 2.18 -12.73
C ILE A 254 -1.13 1.09 -11.68
N TYR A 255 -2.04 1.36 -10.75
CA TYR A 255 -2.35 0.45 -9.64
C TYR A 255 -3.85 0.30 -9.46
N ARG A 256 -4.23 -0.86 -8.95
CA ARG A 256 -5.52 -1.04 -8.30
C ARG A 256 -5.30 -1.06 -6.79
N LEU A 257 -6.01 -0.19 -6.09
CA LEU A 257 -5.97 -0.16 -4.64
C LEU A 257 -6.99 -1.16 -4.10
N VAL A 258 -6.50 -2.27 -3.55
CA VAL A 258 -7.30 -3.38 -3.05
C VAL A 258 -7.34 -3.33 -1.54
N PHE A 259 -8.54 -3.21 -0.99
CA PHE A 259 -8.76 -3.29 0.45
C PHE A 259 -9.44 -4.60 0.80
N PHE A 260 -9.01 -5.26 1.87
CA PHE A 260 -9.67 -6.43 2.39
C PHE A 260 -9.55 -6.57 3.90
N SER A 261 -10.63 -7.09 4.50
CA SER A 261 -10.78 -7.26 5.95
C SER A 261 -11.62 -8.51 6.23
N ARG A 262 -11.48 -9.07 7.44
CA ARG A 262 -12.42 -10.09 7.93
C ARG A 262 -13.67 -9.50 8.57
N HIS A 263 -13.61 -8.25 8.99
CA HIS A 263 -14.73 -7.59 9.64
C HIS A 263 -15.53 -6.74 8.62
N PRO A 264 -16.88 -6.74 8.68
CA PRO A 264 -17.69 -6.04 7.69
C PRO A 264 -17.63 -4.51 7.79
N LEU A 265 -17.29 -3.95 8.96
CA LEU A 265 -17.27 -2.49 9.15
C LEU A 265 -16.17 -1.78 8.34
N PRO A 266 -14.89 -2.21 8.38
CA PRO A 266 -13.85 -1.62 7.53
C PRO A 266 -14.18 -1.72 6.05
N ASP A 267 -14.71 -2.84 5.58
CA ASP A 267 -15.15 -3.03 4.18
C ASP A 267 -16.23 -2.01 3.79
N ARG A 268 -17.26 -1.82 4.62
CA ARG A 268 -18.32 -0.84 4.35
C ARG A 268 -17.77 0.58 4.28
N ILE A 269 -16.95 0.97 5.26
CA ILE A 269 -16.34 2.31 5.30
C ILE A 269 -15.46 2.54 4.07
N TRP A 270 -14.65 1.55 3.69
CA TRP A 270 -13.82 1.65 2.50
C TRP A 270 -14.66 1.85 1.22
N ASN A 271 -15.73 1.07 1.06
CA ASN A 271 -16.62 1.20 -0.09
C ASN A 271 -17.24 2.60 -0.18
N ASP A 272 -17.64 3.20 0.94
CA ASP A 272 -18.20 4.55 0.98
C ASP A 272 -17.15 5.61 0.60
N ILE A 273 -15.92 5.48 1.09
CA ILE A 273 -14.78 6.35 0.75
C ILE A 273 -14.48 6.27 -0.76
N ALA A 274 -14.39 5.05 -1.29
CA ALA A 274 -14.04 4.84 -2.69
C ALA A 274 -15.13 5.36 -3.65
N ARG A 275 -16.41 5.24 -3.28
CA ARG A 275 -17.53 5.81 -4.05
C ARG A 275 -17.53 7.34 -4.03
N SER A 276 -17.35 7.95 -2.86
CA SER A 276 -17.34 9.41 -2.73
C SER A 276 -16.19 10.04 -3.50
N ALA A 277 -15.01 9.40 -3.51
CA ALA A 277 -13.87 9.89 -4.27
C ALA A 277 -14.10 9.85 -5.80
N ASN A 278 -14.87 8.87 -6.29
CA ASN A 278 -15.28 8.83 -7.70
C ASN A 278 -16.28 9.95 -8.05
N LEU A 279 -17.18 10.32 -7.13
CA LEU A 279 -18.12 11.43 -7.34
C LEU A 279 -17.40 12.80 -7.37
N ASP A 280 -16.38 13.00 -6.53
CA ASP A 280 -15.56 14.22 -6.54
C ASP A 280 -14.84 14.42 -7.90
N LEU A 281 -14.47 13.34 -8.59
CA LEU A 281 -13.85 13.39 -9.92
C LEU A 281 -14.83 13.85 -11.02
N PHE A 282 -16.13 13.59 -10.87
CA PHE A 282 -17.17 14.02 -11.82
C PHE A 282 -17.75 15.41 -11.49
N ALA A 283 -17.62 15.89 -10.25
CA ALA A 283 -18.07 17.23 -9.86
C ALA A 283 -17.12 18.36 -10.32
N SER A 284 -16.00 18.01 -10.95
CA SER A 284 -14.99 18.96 -11.42
C SER A 284 -15.05 19.25 -12.93
N TYR A 285 -16.18 18.91 -13.60
CA TYR A 285 -16.47 19.24 -15.01
C TYR A 285 -17.57 20.27 -15.13
#